data_acac79f8e616f09510307f6543fb1b04
#
_entry.id   acac79f8e616f09510307f6543fb1b04
#
_cell.length_a   1.000
_cell.length_b   1.000
_cell.length_c   1.000
_cell.angle_alpha   90.00
_cell.angle_beta   90.00
_cell.angle_gamma   90.00
#
_symmetry.space_group_name_H-M   'P 1'
#
loop_
_entity.id
_entity.type
_entity.pdbx_description
1 polymer ?
#
loop_
_entity_poly.entity_id
_entity_poly.type
_entity_poly.pdbx_seq_one_letter_code
_entity_poly.pdbx_strand_id
1 'polypeptide(L)'
;MQKISEEVYKRINNDIYNQQGDRWWQEDFSLNLIKTLYNPFRVEYAKKIFDKFNIIPEISNVLEVGSGGGILSEEIARIGFITTGIDPSEQSLNIAATHAKENDLIIRYEKGVGENLPFQNNSFDVVLCCDVLEHVRDLPKVISEISRVLKYGGIFIYDTFNRTFFSKISAIKILQEWKRWAIMPSDLHVWEMFIKPDEIKSLLAENQMTWEEHRGLKQNISDLKMLRYLHKRAIGELTYVEFGKKFQMVESKSTKMMYLGHAVKSFPL
;
A
#
# COMPACT_ATOMS: atom_id res chain seq x y z
N MET A 1 16.57 11.04 -2.68
CA MET A 1 15.34 11.89 -2.59
C MET A 1 15.43 12.73 -1.34
N GLN A 2 15.01 14.00 -1.36
CA GLN A 2 15.05 14.86 -0.16
C GLN A 2 13.83 14.55 0.73
N LYS A 3 13.99 14.74 2.03
CA LYS A 3 12.89 14.74 3.00
C LYS A 3 11.83 15.75 2.57
N ILE A 4 10.56 15.36 2.65
CA ILE A 4 9.42 16.26 2.32
C ILE A 4 9.43 17.47 3.25
N SER A 5 9.24 18.68 2.67
CA SER A 5 9.17 19.91 3.47
C SER A 5 7.94 19.89 4.39
N GLU A 6 8.04 20.58 5.53
CA GLU A 6 6.96 20.71 6.50
C GLU A 6 5.68 21.30 5.86
N GLU A 7 5.84 22.26 4.95
CA GLU A 7 4.73 22.90 4.25
C GLU A 7 3.96 21.90 3.36
N VAL A 8 4.67 21.05 2.61
CA VAL A 8 4.06 20.03 1.77
C VAL A 8 3.39 18.96 2.63
N TYR A 9 4.08 18.50 3.69
CA TYR A 9 3.56 17.45 4.57
C TYR A 9 2.28 17.86 5.30
N LYS A 10 2.12 19.12 5.70
CA LYS A 10 0.89 19.62 6.32
C LYS A 10 -0.34 19.61 5.41
N ARG A 11 -0.18 19.41 4.11
CA ARG A 11 -1.29 19.37 3.14
C ARG A 11 -1.92 17.99 3.05
N ILE A 12 -1.23 16.93 3.51
CA ILE A 12 -1.79 15.58 3.52
C ILE A 12 -2.61 15.37 4.79
N ASN A 13 -3.78 14.74 4.63
CA ASN A 13 -4.66 14.43 5.76
C ASN A 13 -4.49 12.96 6.19
N ASN A 14 -3.41 12.67 6.89
CA ASN A 14 -3.22 11.33 7.49
C ASN A 14 -4.10 11.10 8.73
N ASP A 15 -4.74 12.14 9.26
CA ASP A 15 -5.58 12.04 10.45
C ASP A 15 -6.91 11.29 10.18
N ILE A 16 -7.28 11.13 8.91
CA ILE A 16 -8.44 10.35 8.49
C ILE A 16 -8.37 8.90 9.00
N TYR A 17 -7.18 8.32 9.10
CA TYR A 17 -6.98 6.95 9.59
C TYR A 17 -7.29 6.82 11.09
N ASN A 18 -7.12 7.90 11.87
CA ASN A 18 -7.56 7.97 13.27
C ASN A 18 -9.05 8.30 13.38
N GLN A 19 -9.54 9.24 12.59
CA GLN A 19 -10.93 9.71 12.69
C GLN A 19 -11.95 8.68 12.18
N GLN A 20 -11.59 7.84 11.22
CA GLN A 20 -12.48 6.91 10.54
C GLN A 20 -11.93 5.46 10.51
N GLY A 21 -10.95 5.16 11.34
CA GLY A 21 -10.28 3.84 11.35
C GLY A 21 -11.19 2.67 11.75
N ASP A 22 -12.32 2.92 12.40
CA ASP A 22 -13.36 1.93 12.71
C ASP A 22 -14.19 1.50 11.50
N ARG A 23 -14.06 2.19 10.37
CA ARG A 23 -14.87 1.97 9.17
C ARG A 23 -14.19 1.15 8.07
N TRP A 24 -12.95 0.71 8.26
CA TRP A 24 -12.17 0.00 7.25
C TRP A 24 -12.92 -1.16 6.56
N TRP A 25 -13.78 -1.86 7.27
CA TRP A 25 -14.52 -3.02 6.77
C TRP A 25 -15.94 -2.71 6.29
N GLN A 26 -16.39 -1.45 6.41
CA GLN A 26 -17.71 -1.04 5.92
C GLN A 26 -17.72 -0.94 4.38
N GLU A 27 -18.72 -1.55 3.73
CA GLU A 27 -18.80 -1.63 2.26
C GLU A 27 -18.88 -0.26 1.56
N ASP A 28 -19.45 0.73 2.24
CA ASP A 28 -19.58 2.10 1.72
C ASP A 28 -18.53 3.07 2.30
N PHE A 29 -17.40 2.55 2.74
CA PHE A 29 -16.25 3.35 3.14
C PHE A 29 -15.17 3.35 2.04
N SER A 30 -14.66 4.54 1.70
CA SER A 30 -13.74 4.72 0.57
C SER A 30 -12.46 3.89 0.68
N LEU A 31 -11.90 3.73 1.89
CA LEU A 31 -10.70 2.93 2.10
C LEU A 31 -10.95 1.41 1.94
N ASN A 32 -12.19 0.93 2.10
CA ASN A 32 -12.52 -0.46 1.80
C ASN A 32 -12.40 -0.79 0.30
N LEU A 33 -12.32 0.23 -0.55
CA LEU A 33 -12.01 0.04 -1.97
C LEU A 33 -10.70 -0.74 -2.20
N ILE A 34 -9.73 -0.59 -1.30
CA ILE A 34 -8.46 -1.33 -1.32
C ILE A 34 -8.70 -2.84 -1.40
N LYS A 35 -9.67 -3.37 -0.64
CA LYS A 35 -10.01 -4.79 -0.58
C LYS A 35 -10.37 -5.38 -1.95
N THR A 36 -11.12 -4.65 -2.75
CA THR A 36 -11.70 -5.18 -3.99
C THR A 36 -10.99 -4.66 -5.24
N LEU A 37 -10.32 -3.51 -5.16
CA LEU A 37 -9.66 -2.88 -6.31
C LEU A 37 -8.17 -3.27 -6.38
N TYR A 38 -7.43 -3.12 -5.29
CA TYR A 38 -5.97 -3.26 -5.31
C TYR A 38 -5.47 -4.60 -4.77
N ASN A 39 -6.03 -5.09 -3.66
CA ASN A 39 -5.52 -6.28 -2.99
C ASN A 39 -5.56 -7.56 -3.84
N PRO A 40 -6.57 -7.82 -4.69
CA PRO A 40 -6.51 -9.00 -5.56
C PRO A 40 -5.26 -9.02 -6.43
N PHE A 41 -4.85 -7.87 -6.96
CA PHE A 41 -3.64 -7.73 -7.74
C PHE A 41 -2.37 -7.82 -6.88
N ARG A 42 -2.34 -7.16 -5.71
CA ARG A 42 -1.21 -7.22 -4.76
C ARG A 42 -0.90 -8.64 -4.31
N VAL A 43 -1.93 -9.37 -3.92
CA VAL A 43 -1.82 -10.76 -3.46
C VAL A 43 -1.37 -11.68 -4.59
N GLU A 44 -1.91 -11.53 -5.81
CA GLU A 44 -1.45 -12.31 -6.97
C GLU A 44 0.02 -12.05 -7.28
N TYR A 45 0.43 -10.77 -7.26
CA TYR A 45 1.84 -10.41 -7.45
C TYR A 45 2.72 -10.97 -6.33
N ALA A 46 2.34 -10.80 -5.08
CA ALA A 46 3.09 -11.30 -3.94
C ALA A 46 3.27 -12.84 -4.03
N LYS A 47 2.22 -13.60 -4.37
CA LYS A 47 2.32 -15.05 -4.57
C LYS A 47 3.35 -15.42 -5.64
N LYS A 48 3.35 -14.74 -6.80
CA LYS A 48 4.36 -14.95 -7.85
C LYS A 48 5.78 -14.72 -7.34
N ILE A 49 5.96 -13.71 -6.47
CA ILE A 49 7.26 -13.41 -5.88
C ILE A 49 7.64 -14.46 -4.82
N PHE A 50 6.70 -14.88 -3.97
CA PHE A 50 6.93 -15.96 -3.00
C PHE A 50 7.37 -17.25 -3.68
N ASP A 51 6.68 -17.64 -4.76
CA ASP A 51 7.04 -18.82 -5.55
C ASP A 51 8.42 -18.67 -6.20
N LYS A 52 8.71 -17.50 -6.81
CA LYS A 52 10.02 -17.20 -7.45
C LYS A 52 11.19 -17.36 -6.49
N PHE A 53 11.02 -16.94 -5.23
CA PHE A 53 12.08 -16.93 -4.22
C PHE A 53 11.98 -18.10 -3.22
N ASN A 54 11.07 -19.06 -3.46
CA ASN A 54 10.83 -20.21 -2.58
C ASN A 54 10.56 -19.82 -1.11
N ILE A 55 9.73 -18.78 -0.90
CA ILE A 55 9.30 -18.33 0.42
C ILE A 55 8.21 -19.27 0.92
N ILE A 56 8.47 -19.98 2.02
CA ILE A 56 7.56 -20.98 2.61
C ILE A 56 6.68 -20.29 3.64
N PRO A 57 5.34 -20.24 3.45
CA PRO A 57 4.44 -19.49 4.33
C PRO A 57 4.58 -19.83 5.81
N GLU A 58 4.52 -21.10 6.18
CA GLU A 58 4.39 -21.59 7.56
C GLU A 58 5.58 -21.26 8.46
N ILE A 59 6.73 -20.93 7.88
CA ILE A 59 7.97 -20.63 8.60
C ILE A 59 8.50 -19.22 8.34
N SER A 60 7.82 -18.44 7.50
CA SER A 60 8.29 -17.11 7.09
C SER A 60 7.50 -16.00 7.80
N ASN A 61 8.27 -15.04 8.34
CA ASN A 61 7.73 -13.86 9.00
C ASN A 61 7.50 -12.74 7.96
N VAL A 62 6.28 -12.23 7.90
CA VAL A 62 5.91 -11.10 7.04
C VAL A 62 5.54 -9.90 7.90
N LEU A 63 6.10 -8.74 7.57
CA LEU A 63 5.71 -7.44 8.13
C LEU A 63 4.94 -6.64 7.08
N GLU A 64 3.77 -6.14 7.42
CA GLU A 64 3.10 -5.09 6.67
C GLU A 64 3.30 -3.74 7.37
N VAL A 65 3.98 -2.81 6.70
CA VAL A 65 4.16 -1.41 7.16
C VAL A 65 3.01 -0.58 6.63
N GLY A 66 2.27 0.08 7.54
CA GLY A 66 1.04 0.78 7.22
C GLY A 66 -0.13 -0.17 7.01
N SER A 67 -0.36 -1.08 7.97
CA SER A 67 -1.39 -2.13 7.86
C SER A 67 -2.83 -1.60 7.89
N GLY A 68 -3.04 -0.36 8.36
CA GLY A 68 -4.38 0.22 8.50
C GLY A 68 -5.34 -0.72 9.22
N GLY A 69 -6.51 -0.97 8.63
CA GLY A 69 -7.52 -1.90 9.14
C GLY A 69 -7.22 -3.38 8.89
N GLY A 70 -6.00 -3.77 8.49
CA GLY A 70 -5.57 -5.16 8.36
C GLY A 70 -6.02 -5.88 7.09
N ILE A 71 -6.51 -5.15 6.09
CA ILE A 71 -7.13 -5.77 4.89
C ILE A 71 -6.11 -6.62 4.10
N LEU A 72 -4.88 -6.17 3.92
CA LEU A 72 -3.83 -6.94 3.23
C LEU A 72 -3.18 -7.95 4.20
N SER A 73 -2.95 -7.58 5.47
CA SER A 73 -2.44 -8.49 6.50
C SER A 73 -3.24 -9.78 6.60
N GLU A 74 -4.59 -9.70 6.55
CA GLU A 74 -5.45 -10.88 6.61
C GLU A 74 -5.31 -11.77 5.36
N GLU A 75 -5.18 -11.19 4.17
CA GLU A 75 -4.95 -11.97 2.95
C GLU A 75 -3.62 -12.74 3.00
N ILE A 76 -2.58 -12.11 3.56
CA ILE A 76 -1.26 -12.74 3.76
C ILE A 76 -1.33 -13.84 4.83
N ALA A 77 -2.03 -13.60 5.94
CA ALA A 77 -2.23 -14.61 6.97
C ALA A 77 -3.04 -15.82 6.47
N ARG A 78 -4.06 -15.60 5.61
CA ARG A 78 -4.83 -16.69 4.96
C ARG A 78 -3.99 -17.57 4.03
N ILE A 79 -2.88 -17.05 3.49
CA ILE A 79 -1.92 -17.85 2.72
C ILE A 79 -1.11 -18.79 3.65
N GLY A 80 -1.04 -18.47 4.96
CA GLY A 80 -0.34 -19.26 5.97
C GLY A 80 0.90 -18.57 6.56
N PHE A 81 1.17 -17.32 6.23
CA PHE A 81 2.32 -16.58 6.74
C PHE A 81 2.18 -16.16 8.21
N ILE A 82 3.30 -16.12 8.95
CA ILE A 82 3.39 -15.50 10.27
C ILE A 82 3.39 -13.98 10.08
N THR A 83 2.21 -13.38 10.22
CA THR A 83 1.96 -11.99 9.79
C THR A 83 2.00 -11.02 10.98
N THR A 84 2.71 -9.92 10.81
CA THR A 84 2.72 -8.76 11.70
C THR A 84 2.33 -7.51 10.90
N GLY A 85 1.38 -6.72 11.41
CA GLY A 85 1.02 -5.41 10.88
C GLY A 85 1.49 -4.29 11.81
N ILE A 86 1.99 -3.19 11.25
CA ILE A 86 2.32 -1.97 12.01
C ILE A 86 1.64 -0.75 11.38
N ASP A 87 1.04 0.09 12.22
CA ASP A 87 0.36 1.32 11.78
C ASP A 87 0.40 2.39 12.89
N PRO A 88 0.49 3.70 12.57
CA PRO A 88 0.41 4.75 13.59
C PRO A 88 -0.99 4.92 14.19
N SER A 89 -2.05 4.54 13.48
CA SER A 89 -3.44 4.68 13.92
C SER A 89 -3.87 3.54 14.83
N GLU A 90 -3.97 3.83 16.11
CA GLU A 90 -4.48 2.88 17.12
C GLU A 90 -5.92 2.43 16.83
N GLN A 91 -6.76 3.32 16.30
CA GLN A 91 -8.13 3.00 15.94
C GLN A 91 -8.18 1.99 14.78
N SER A 92 -7.36 2.18 13.76
CA SER A 92 -7.23 1.22 12.65
C SER A 92 -6.74 -0.14 13.13
N LEU A 93 -5.74 -0.17 14.02
CA LEU A 93 -5.21 -1.43 14.58
C LEU A 93 -6.24 -2.16 15.45
N ASN A 94 -7.06 -1.44 16.22
CA ASN A 94 -8.11 -2.06 17.04
C ASN A 94 -9.16 -2.76 16.17
N ILE A 95 -9.59 -2.14 15.08
CA ILE A 95 -10.53 -2.78 14.15
C ILE A 95 -9.87 -3.94 13.39
N ALA A 96 -8.59 -3.81 12.99
CA ALA A 96 -7.82 -4.87 12.37
C ALA A 96 -7.74 -6.11 13.27
N ALA A 97 -7.38 -5.93 14.55
CA ALA A 97 -7.28 -7.01 15.52
C ALA A 97 -8.65 -7.68 15.78
N THR A 98 -9.71 -6.88 15.88
CA THR A 98 -11.07 -7.38 16.07
C THR A 98 -11.51 -8.23 14.89
N HIS A 99 -11.36 -7.70 13.66
CA HIS A 99 -11.79 -8.40 12.45
C HIS A 99 -10.95 -9.68 12.20
N ALA A 100 -9.65 -9.64 12.43
CA ALA A 100 -8.80 -10.84 12.33
C ALA A 100 -9.27 -11.93 13.30
N LYS A 101 -9.57 -11.57 14.56
CA LYS A 101 -10.08 -12.50 15.57
C LYS A 101 -11.44 -13.10 15.18
N GLU A 102 -12.35 -12.30 14.64
CA GLU A 102 -13.67 -12.76 14.15
C GLU A 102 -13.57 -13.72 12.96
N ASN A 103 -12.42 -13.72 12.26
CA ASN A 103 -12.12 -14.59 11.12
C ASN A 103 -11.10 -15.70 11.46
N ASP A 104 -10.86 -15.99 12.75
CA ASP A 104 -9.93 -17.01 13.23
C ASP A 104 -8.48 -16.86 12.71
N LEU A 105 -8.05 -15.61 12.45
CA LEU A 105 -6.71 -15.31 12.00
C LEU A 105 -5.81 -14.87 13.16
N ILE A 106 -4.59 -15.39 13.17
CA ILE A 106 -3.56 -15.01 14.16
C ILE A 106 -2.62 -14.01 13.51
N ILE A 107 -2.82 -12.73 13.80
CA ILE A 107 -2.00 -11.62 13.28
C ILE A 107 -1.58 -10.75 14.47
N ARG A 108 -0.30 -10.42 14.54
CA ARG A 108 0.23 -9.48 15.50
C ARG A 108 0.09 -8.06 14.94
N TYR A 109 -0.56 -7.16 15.68
CA TYR A 109 -0.65 -5.75 15.34
C TYR A 109 0.11 -4.89 16.35
N GLU A 110 0.96 -3.98 15.85
CA GLU A 110 1.81 -3.10 16.65
C GLU A 110 1.60 -1.64 16.26
N LYS A 111 1.55 -0.74 17.25
CA LYS A 111 1.50 0.69 16.98
C LYS A 111 2.90 1.23 16.73
N GLY A 112 3.09 1.92 15.60
CA GLY A 112 4.37 2.54 15.25
C GLY A 112 4.36 3.18 13.88
N VAL A 113 5.49 3.77 13.51
CA VAL A 113 5.70 4.48 12.25
C VAL A 113 6.80 3.80 11.43
N GLY A 114 6.70 3.90 10.11
CA GLY A 114 7.70 3.32 9.20
C GLY A 114 9.11 3.89 9.37
N GLU A 115 9.22 5.13 9.85
CA GLU A 115 10.49 5.79 10.11
C GLU A 115 11.25 5.26 11.35
N ASN A 116 10.59 4.46 12.20
CA ASN A 116 11.19 3.88 13.40
C ASN A 116 10.47 2.58 13.76
N LEU A 117 10.85 1.48 13.11
CA LEU A 117 10.24 0.17 13.32
C LEU A 117 10.72 -0.46 14.62
N PRO A 118 9.82 -0.86 15.55
CA PRO A 118 10.17 -1.40 16.87
C PRO A 118 10.60 -2.88 16.81
N PHE A 119 11.27 -3.28 15.75
CA PHE A 119 11.69 -4.66 15.51
C PHE A 119 13.21 -4.78 15.44
N GLN A 120 13.72 -5.94 15.75
CA GLN A 120 15.15 -6.23 15.64
C GLN A 120 15.62 -6.27 14.18
N ASN A 121 16.92 -6.10 13.96
CA ASN A 121 17.51 -6.26 12.65
C ASN A 121 17.33 -7.70 12.14
N ASN A 122 17.12 -7.86 10.83
CA ASN A 122 17.00 -9.16 10.17
C ASN A 122 15.93 -10.08 10.79
N SER A 123 14.74 -9.55 11.07
CA SER A 123 13.63 -10.26 11.72
C SER A 123 12.63 -10.84 10.72
N PHE A 124 12.49 -10.25 9.55
CA PHE A 124 11.43 -10.57 8.60
C PHE A 124 11.99 -11.12 7.28
N ASP A 125 11.31 -12.13 6.76
CA ASP A 125 11.60 -12.71 5.44
C ASP A 125 11.03 -11.85 4.33
N VAL A 126 9.87 -11.23 4.58
CA VAL A 126 9.20 -10.32 3.65
C VAL A 126 8.72 -9.07 4.39
N VAL A 127 8.85 -7.92 3.75
CA VAL A 127 8.19 -6.68 4.16
C VAL A 127 7.29 -6.20 3.03
N LEU A 128 6.03 -5.91 3.35
CA LEU A 128 5.05 -5.28 2.47
C LEU A 128 4.87 -3.82 2.89
N CYS A 129 4.77 -2.91 1.92
CA CYS A 129 4.48 -1.49 2.18
C CYS A 129 3.70 -0.94 0.98
N CYS A 130 2.37 -1.01 1.06
CA CYS A 130 1.45 -0.74 -0.05
C CYS A 130 0.54 0.46 0.27
N ASP A 131 0.45 1.43 -0.65
CA ASP A 131 -0.25 2.73 -0.45
C ASP A 131 0.22 3.50 0.81
N VAL A 132 1.51 3.47 1.11
CA VAL A 132 2.07 4.08 2.33
C VAL A 132 3.21 5.03 2.04
N LEU A 133 4.09 4.69 1.10
CA LEU A 133 5.33 5.44 0.85
C LEU A 133 5.08 6.91 0.46
N GLU A 134 3.97 7.22 -0.19
CA GLU A 134 3.51 8.57 -0.53
C GLU A 134 2.88 9.34 0.64
N HIS A 135 2.71 8.69 1.81
CA HIS A 135 2.14 9.29 3.01
C HIS A 135 3.18 9.61 4.09
N VAL A 136 4.41 9.11 3.93
CA VAL A 136 5.45 9.24 4.95
C VAL A 136 6.20 10.56 4.82
N ARG A 137 6.67 11.08 5.96
CA ARG A 137 7.42 12.33 6.00
C ARG A 137 8.88 12.17 5.56
N ASP A 138 9.48 11.04 5.89
CA ASP A 138 10.90 10.76 5.68
C ASP A 138 11.08 9.42 4.95
N LEU A 139 10.79 9.41 3.65
CA LEU A 139 10.90 8.21 2.81
C LEU A 139 12.28 7.54 2.88
N PRO A 140 13.42 8.26 2.82
CA PRO A 140 14.74 7.64 3.01
C PRO A 140 14.86 6.86 4.32
N LYS A 141 14.31 7.42 5.41
CA LYS A 141 14.34 6.75 6.72
C LYS A 141 13.48 5.50 6.75
N VAL A 142 12.28 5.54 6.14
CA VAL A 142 11.41 4.36 6.01
C VAL A 142 12.10 3.23 5.24
N ILE A 143 12.71 3.53 4.10
CA ILE A 143 13.43 2.53 3.31
C ILE A 143 14.63 1.97 4.07
N SER A 144 15.35 2.80 4.84
CA SER A 144 16.43 2.35 5.71
C SER A 144 15.96 1.40 6.81
N GLU A 145 14.82 1.70 7.47
CA GLU A 145 14.25 0.85 8.50
C GLU A 145 13.73 -0.48 7.92
N ILE A 146 13.07 -0.44 6.75
CA ILE A 146 12.64 -1.64 6.02
C ILE A 146 13.85 -2.54 5.72
N SER A 147 14.93 -1.96 5.17
CA SER A 147 16.16 -2.73 4.93
C SER A 147 16.73 -3.29 6.23
N ARG A 148 16.74 -2.52 7.31
CA ARG A 148 17.27 -2.96 8.60
C ARG A 148 16.55 -4.19 9.15
N VAL A 149 15.21 -4.21 9.10
CA VAL A 149 14.40 -5.30 9.65
C VAL A 149 14.31 -6.52 8.74
N LEU A 150 14.52 -6.37 7.42
CA LEU A 150 14.59 -7.48 6.48
C LEU A 150 15.83 -8.35 6.75
N LYS A 151 15.67 -9.65 6.67
CA LYS A 151 16.78 -10.61 6.60
C LYS A 151 17.56 -10.43 5.30
N TYR A 152 18.83 -10.83 5.28
CA TYR A 152 19.57 -10.94 4.02
C TYR A 152 18.91 -11.97 3.10
N GLY A 153 18.74 -11.65 1.85
CA GLY A 153 17.91 -12.41 0.90
C GLY A 153 16.41 -12.18 1.07
N GLY A 154 15.99 -11.43 2.08
CA GLY A 154 14.57 -11.08 2.31
C GLY A 154 14.03 -10.11 1.27
N ILE A 155 12.72 -10.10 1.10
CA ILE A 155 12.04 -9.42 -0.01
C ILE A 155 11.25 -8.23 0.50
N PHE A 156 11.42 -7.09 -0.15
CA PHE A 156 10.58 -5.91 0.00
C PHE A 156 9.62 -5.80 -1.17
N ILE A 157 8.31 -5.83 -0.92
CA ILE A 157 7.25 -5.60 -1.92
C ILE A 157 6.56 -4.29 -1.58
N TYR A 158 6.36 -3.44 -2.58
CA TYR A 158 5.77 -2.11 -2.38
C TYR A 158 4.95 -1.67 -3.58
N ASP A 159 3.98 -0.80 -3.35
CA ASP A 159 3.38 0.02 -4.40
C ASP A 159 3.24 1.47 -3.95
N THR A 160 3.09 2.36 -4.93
CA THR A 160 2.92 3.79 -4.69
C THR A 160 2.48 4.51 -5.97
N PHE A 161 2.01 5.74 -5.83
CA PHE A 161 1.71 6.60 -6.97
C PHE A 161 2.98 7.18 -7.58
N ASN A 162 3.04 7.19 -8.92
CA ASN A 162 4.14 7.80 -9.66
C ASN A 162 3.91 9.31 -9.82
N ARG A 163 4.92 10.13 -9.52
CA ARG A 163 4.88 11.60 -9.69
C ARG A 163 5.00 12.00 -11.16
N THR A 164 3.90 11.88 -11.89
CA THR A 164 3.76 12.27 -13.30
C THR A 164 2.67 13.32 -13.48
N PHE A 165 2.66 14.00 -14.62
CA PHE A 165 1.55 14.90 -14.95
C PHE A 165 0.23 14.13 -15.09
N PHE A 166 0.28 12.90 -15.60
CA PHE A 166 -0.91 12.05 -15.72
C PHE A 166 -1.52 11.73 -14.35
N SER A 167 -0.73 11.31 -13.36
CA SER A 167 -1.21 11.03 -12.01
C SER A 167 -1.72 12.29 -11.30
N LYS A 168 -1.11 13.47 -11.57
CA LYS A 168 -1.60 14.74 -11.05
C LYS A 168 -3.03 15.03 -11.52
N ILE A 169 -3.33 14.79 -12.79
CA ILE A 169 -4.68 15.03 -13.32
C ILE A 169 -5.63 13.92 -12.86
N SER A 170 -5.25 12.64 -13.01
CA SER A 170 -6.15 11.53 -12.74
C SER A 170 -6.37 11.30 -11.23
N ALA A 171 -5.33 11.11 -10.45
CA ALA A 171 -5.48 10.80 -9.02
C ALA A 171 -5.91 12.02 -8.20
N ILE A 172 -5.27 13.18 -8.40
CA ILE A 172 -5.57 14.36 -7.59
C ILE A 172 -6.80 15.10 -8.13
N LYS A 173 -6.77 15.56 -9.39
CA LYS A 173 -7.85 16.42 -9.89
C LYS A 173 -9.17 15.68 -10.09
N ILE A 174 -9.15 14.46 -10.69
CA ILE A 174 -10.37 13.74 -11.03
C ILE A 174 -10.86 12.92 -9.83
N LEU A 175 -10.01 12.04 -9.26
CA LEU A 175 -10.44 11.05 -8.27
C LEU A 175 -10.48 11.58 -6.84
N GLN A 176 -9.87 12.73 -6.55
CA GLN A 176 -9.86 13.33 -5.21
C GLN A 176 -10.59 14.70 -5.15
N GLU A 177 -10.31 15.64 -6.05
CA GLU A 177 -10.85 17.01 -5.95
C GLU A 177 -12.16 17.24 -6.70
N TRP A 178 -12.39 16.58 -7.84
CA TRP A 178 -13.56 16.80 -8.66
C TRP A 178 -14.80 16.07 -8.13
N LYS A 179 -15.62 16.74 -7.35
CA LYS A 179 -16.78 16.19 -6.62
C LYS A 179 -17.67 15.23 -7.42
N ARG A 180 -17.77 15.43 -8.75
CA ARG A 180 -18.58 14.56 -9.63
C ARG A 180 -18.03 13.13 -9.75
N TRP A 181 -16.71 12.92 -9.59
CA TRP A 181 -16.05 11.65 -9.80
C TRP A 181 -15.07 11.28 -8.68
N ALA A 182 -15.05 12.10 -7.62
CA ALA A 182 -14.20 11.81 -6.47
C ALA A 182 -14.64 10.51 -5.79
N ILE A 183 -13.68 9.61 -5.64
CA ILE A 183 -13.82 8.34 -4.90
C ILE A 183 -12.87 8.28 -3.70
N MET A 184 -11.98 9.26 -3.60
CA MET A 184 -11.05 9.42 -2.48
C MET A 184 -11.48 10.62 -1.63
N PRO A 185 -11.22 10.59 -0.32
CA PRO A 185 -11.36 11.76 0.53
C PRO A 185 -10.52 12.94 0.03
N SER A 186 -10.97 14.17 0.32
CA SER A 186 -10.16 15.35 0.05
C SER A 186 -8.87 15.30 0.88
N ASP A 187 -7.78 15.80 0.31
CA ASP A 187 -6.47 15.90 0.95
C ASP A 187 -5.85 14.57 1.39
N LEU A 188 -6.37 13.43 0.88
CA LEU A 188 -5.79 12.12 1.14
C LEU A 188 -4.40 11.99 0.53
N HIS A 189 -4.17 12.56 -0.65
CA HIS A 189 -2.88 12.53 -1.34
C HIS A 189 -2.41 13.94 -1.73
N VAL A 190 -1.10 14.11 -1.73
CA VAL A 190 -0.39 15.32 -2.19
C VAL A 190 0.55 14.94 -3.31
N TRP A 191 0.35 15.46 -4.51
CA TRP A 191 1.11 15.03 -5.69
C TRP A 191 2.63 15.14 -5.54
N GLU A 192 3.12 16.14 -4.81
CA GLU A 192 4.53 16.36 -4.55
C GLU A 192 5.17 15.22 -3.73
N MET A 193 4.35 14.43 -3.03
CA MET A 193 4.77 13.27 -2.25
C MET A 193 4.78 11.96 -3.06
N PHE A 194 4.20 11.96 -4.27
CA PHE A 194 4.30 10.81 -5.17
C PHE A 194 5.75 10.54 -5.56
N ILE A 195 6.09 9.29 -5.82
CA ILE A 195 7.47 8.82 -5.94
C ILE A 195 7.73 8.34 -7.36
N LYS A 196 8.79 8.85 -8.00
CA LYS A 196 9.21 8.35 -9.32
C LYS A 196 9.91 6.99 -9.17
N PRO A 197 9.78 6.07 -10.15
CA PRO A 197 10.48 4.78 -10.13
C PRO A 197 12.00 4.88 -9.91
N ASP A 198 12.65 5.87 -10.52
CA ASP A 198 14.10 6.06 -10.35
C ASP A 198 14.48 6.57 -8.96
N GLU A 199 13.61 7.33 -8.29
CA GLU A 199 13.85 7.81 -6.92
C GLU A 199 13.83 6.65 -5.91
N ILE A 200 12.83 5.76 -5.99
CA ILE A 200 12.80 4.60 -5.09
C ILE A 200 13.95 3.63 -5.41
N LYS A 201 14.26 3.43 -6.69
CA LYS A 201 15.38 2.57 -7.10
C LYS A 201 16.72 3.05 -6.51
N SER A 202 16.97 4.37 -6.51
CA SER A 202 18.18 4.94 -5.88
C SER A 202 18.18 4.69 -4.37
N LEU A 203 17.05 4.92 -3.68
CA LEU A 203 16.94 4.69 -2.24
C LEU A 203 17.13 3.21 -1.87
N LEU A 204 16.61 2.29 -2.69
CA LEU A 204 16.84 0.86 -2.49
C LEU A 204 18.32 0.51 -2.57
N ALA A 205 19.01 1.00 -3.60
CA ALA A 205 20.45 0.77 -3.79
C ALA A 205 21.29 1.35 -2.64
N GLU A 206 20.97 2.56 -2.16
CA GLU A 206 21.63 3.21 -1.01
C GLU A 206 21.48 2.39 0.29
N ASN A 207 20.43 1.53 0.38
CA ASN A 207 20.12 0.71 1.54
C ASN A 207 20.35 -0.79 1.31
N GLN A 208 21.29 -1.16 0.44
CA GLN A 208 21.68 -2.56 0.17
C GLN A 208 20.53 -3.44 -0.33
N MET A 209 19.57 -2.87 -1.01
CA MET A 209 18.48 -3.60 -1.65
C MET A 209 18.63 -3.54 -3.16
N THR A 210 18.69 -4.71 -3.79
CA THR A 210 18.72 -4.83 -5.25
C THR A 210 17.30 -4.73 -5.79
N TRP A 211 17.03 -3.68 -6.54
CA TRP A 211 15.76 -3.55 -7.27
C TRP A 211 15.67 -4.63 -8.36
N GLU A 212 14.51 -5.27 -8.45
CA GLU A 212 14.26 -6.34 -9.42
C GLU A 212 13.36 -5.88 -10.57
N GLU A 213 12.17 -5.34 -10.25
CA GLU A 213 11.24 -4.86 -11.27
C GLU A 213 10.22 -3.83 -10.77
N HIS A 214 9.63 -3.11 -11.74
CA HIS A 214 8.39 -2.36 -11.54
C HIS A 214 7.33 -2.80 -12.55
N ARG A 215 6.09 -2.93 -12.10
CA ARG A 215 4.91 -3.18 -12.90
C ARG A 215 3.90 -2.07 -12.67
N GLY A 216 3.38 -1.50 -13.73
CA GLY A 216 2.28 -0.54 -13.61
C GLY A 216 0.95 -1.27 -13.40
N LEU A 217 -0.03 -0.52 -12.92
CA LEU A 217 -1.41 -0.96 -12.80
C LEU A 217 -2.30 -0.16 -13.73
N LYS A 218 -3.28 -0.84 -14.33
CA LYS A 218 -4.34 -0.21 -15.11
C LYS A 218 -5.67 -0.92 -14.86
N GLN A 219 -6.76 -0.20 -15.08
CA GLN A 219 -8.09 -0.80 -15.07
C GLN A 219 -8.29 -1.80 -16.24
N ASN A 220 -9.03 -2.87 -15.99
CA ASN A 220 -9.42 -3.87 -17.00
C ASN A 220 -10.74 -3.50 -17.70
N ILE A 221 -11.04 -2.22 -17.83
CA ILE A 221 -12.24 -1.71 -18.51
C ILE A 221 -11.89 -0.49 -19.34
N SER A 222 -12.73 -0.17 -20.34
CA SER A 222 -12.53 1.04 -21.15
C SER A 222 -12.79 2.31 -20.32
N ASP A 223 -12.14 3.41 -20.73
CA ASP A 223 -12.28 4.70 -20.06
C ASP A 223 -13.75 5.18 -19.98
N LEU A 224 -14.56 4.91 -21.01
CA LEU A 224 -15.97 5.24 -21.00
C LEU A 224 -16.77 4.47 -19.94
N LYS A 225 -16.50 3.17 -19.78
CA LYS A 225 -17.08 2.36 -18.70
C LYS A 225 -16.62 2.86 -17.34
N MET A 226 -15.35 3.21 -17.22
CA MET A 226 -14.78 3.79 -16.00
C MET A 226 -15.54 5.05 -15.58
N LEU A 227 -15.68 6.02 -16.48
CA LEU A 227 -16.41 7.26 -16.19
C LEU A 227 -17.87 7.00 -15.79
N ARG A 228 -18.54 6.02 -16.42
CA ARG A 228 -19.89 5.62 -16.06
C ARG A 228 -19.96 5.06 -14.64
N TYR A 229 -19.02 4.21 -14.24
CA TYR A 229 -18.99 3.63 -12.89
C TYR A 229 -18.61 4.67 -11.84
N LEU A 230 -17.68 5.57 -12.13
CA LEU A 230 -17.36 6.69 -11.25
C LEU A 230 -18.60 7.57 -11.01
N HIS A 231 -19.36 7.87 -12.06
CA HIS A 231 -20.61 8.61 -11.91
C HIS A 231 -21.63 7.87 -11.06
N LYS A 232 -21.83 6.56 -11.30
CA LYS A 232 -22.73 5.71 -10.48
C LYS A 232 -22.33 5.69 -9.01
N ARG A 233 -21.02 5.60 -8.72
CA ARG A 233 -20.52 5.69 -7.35
C ARG A 233 -20.81 7.07 -6.73
N ALA A 234 -20.53 8.14 -7.47
CA ALA A 234 -20.73 9.52 -7.01
C ALA A 234 -22.20 9.85 -6.66
N ILE A 235 -23.15 9.23 -7.34
CA ILE A 235 -24.60 9.41 -7.05
C ILE A 235 -25.18 8.34 -6.10
N GLY A 236 -24.35 7.45 -5.53
CA GLY A 236 -24.75 6.46 -4.56
C GLY A 236 -25.42 5.19 -5.14
N GLU A 237 -25.40 4.98 -6.46
CA GLU A 237 -25.91 3.75 -7.11
C GLU A 237 -25.01 2.52 -6.91
N LEU A 238 -23.76 2.71 -6.46
CA LEU A 238 -22.80 1.65 -6.17
C LEU A 238 -22.13 1.93 -4.83
N THR A 239 -21.94 0.90 -3.99
CA THR A 239 -21.02 0.95 -2.86
C THR A 239 -19.57 0.97 -3.35
N TYR A 240 -18.60 1.30 -2.49
CA TYR A 240 -17.17 1.21 -2.85
C TYR A 240 -16.74 -0.22 -3.16
N VAL A 241 -17.27 -1.20 -2.43
CA VAL A 241 -17.01 -2.63 -2.68
C VAL A 241 -17.53 -3.06 -4.05
N GLU A 242 -18.76 -2.70 -4.40
CA GLU A 242 -19.34 -3.01 -5.72
C GLU A 242 -18.59 -2.33 -6.85
N PHE A 243 -18.18 -1.08 -6.66
CA PHE A 243 -17.37 -0.33 -7.62
C PHE A 243 -16.03 -1.04 -7.85
N GLY A 244 -15.31 -1.40 -6.79
CA GLY A 244 -14.02 -2.09 -6.88
C GLY A 244 -14.11 -3.43 -7.62
N LYS A 245 -15.15 -4.24 -7.34
CA LYS A 245 -15.41 -5.51 -8.05
C LYS A 245 -15.61 -5.32 -9.56
N LYS A 246 -16.18 -4.18 -10.01
CA LYS A 246 -16.38 -3.88 -11.44
C LYS A 246 -15.16 -3.33 -12.13
N PHE A 247 -14.21 -2.80 -11.38
CA PHE A 247 -13.08 -2.04 -11.91
C PHE A 247 -11.86 -2.89 -12.19
N GLN A 248 -11.61 -3.91 -11.44
CA GLN A 248 -10.48 -4.85 -11.51
C GLN A 248 -9.18 -4.27 -12.08
N MET A 249 -8.16 -4.18 -11.24
CA MET A 249 -6.84 -3.76 -11.69
C MET A 249 -6.09 -4.94 -12.32
N VAL A 250 -5.34 -4.67 -13.38
CA VAL A 250 -4.48 -5.64 -14.06
C VAL A 250 -3.09 -5.03 -14.30
N GLU A 251 -2.13 -5.92 -14.49
CA GLU A 251 -0.75 -5.54 -14.80
C GLU A 251 -0.67 -4.71 -16.09
N SER A 252 0.24 -3.74 -16.09
CA SER A 252 0.56 -2.87 -17.21
C SER A 252 2.07 -2.62 -17.30
N LYS A 253 2.59 -2.47 -18.51
CA LYS A 253 3.95 -1.96 -18.69
C LYS A 253 4.09 -0.48 -18.36
N SER A 254 2.99 0.27 -18.37
CA SER A 254 2.98 1.70 -18.10
C SER A 254 2.84 1.97 -16.62
N THR A 255 3.82 2.62 -16.03
CA THR A 255 3.86 3.05 -14.63
C THR A 255 3.37 4.47 -14.43
N LYS A 256 2.72 5.09 -15.42
CA LYS A 256 2.40 6.52 -15.42
C LYS A 256 1.46 7.00 -14.30
N MET A 257 0.65 6.12 -13.68
CA MET A 257 -0.23 6.48 -12.58
C MET A 257 0.31 5.96 -11.25
N MET A 258 0.42 4.67 -11.13
CA MET A 258 1.00 3.99 -9.98
C MET A 258 1.77 2.74 -10.44
N TYR A 259 2.61 2.23 -9.58
CA TYR A 259 3.39 1.04 -9.85
C TYR A 259 3.60 0.23 -8.58
N LEU A 260 3.78 -1.06 -8.80
CA LEU A 260 4.13 -2.06 -7.82
C LEU A 260 5.52 -2.59 -8.17
N GLY A 261 6.31 -2.95 -7.19
CA GLY A 261 7.64 -3.49 -7.41
C GLY A 261 8.14 -4.31 -6.24
N HIS A 262 9.29 -4.95 -6.46
CA HIS A 262 10.00 -5.62 -5.39
C HIS A 262 11.51 -5.42 -5.48
N ALA A 263 12.14 -5.60 -4.33
CA ALA A 263 13.59 -5.58 -4.16
C ALA A 263 14.01 -6.68 -3.20
N VAL A 264 15.26 -7.13 -3.29
CA VAL A 264 15.83 -8.14 -2.43
C VAL A 264 16.98 -7.54 -1.64
N LYS A 265 17.03 -7.77 -0.33
CA LYS A 265 18.15 -7.31 0.50
C LYS A 265 19.39 -8.13 0.20
N SER A 266 20.43 -7.45 -0.27
CA SER A 266 21.71 -8.07 -0.63
C SER A 266 22.49 -8.54 0.60
N PHE A 267 23.26 -9.61 0.45
CA PHE A 267 24.25 -10.00 1.46
C PHE A 267 25.35 -8.96 1.54
N PRO A 268 25.96 -8.74 2.72
CA PRO A 268 27.14 -7.91 2.82
C PRO A 268 28.27 -8.51 1.98
N LEU A 269 29.00 -7.64 1.28
CA LEU A 269 30.18 -8.02 0.50
C LEU A 269 31.32 -8.49 1.42
#